data_53880cc9e5a59b9eb37b6e144823d106
#
_entry.id   53880cc9e5a59b9eb37b6e144823d106
#
_cell.length_a   1.000
_cell.length_b   1.000
_cell.length_c   1.000
_cell.angle_alpha   90.00
_cell.angle_beta   90.00
_cell.angle_gamma   90.00
#
_symmetry.space_group_name_H-M   'P 1'
#
loop_
_entity.id
_entity.type
_entity.pdbx_description
1 polymer ?
#
loop_
_entity_poly.entity_id
_entity_poly.type
_entity_poly.pdbx_seq_one_letter_code
_entity_poly.pdbx_strand_id
1 'polypeptide(L)' 'MTTLSCQGYQATITYDADANLFHGEVVNLRDVITFQARSEADLPTALAESIEDYRAFCKAGGKAPQQP' A
#
# COMPACT_ATOMS: atom_id res chain seq x y z
N MET A 1 -4.78 -15.58 1.56
CA MET A 1 -4.09 -14.29 1.67
C MET A 1 -3.37 -14.00 0.37
N THR A 2 -3.55 -12.80 -0.16
CA THR A 2 -3.00 -12.42 -1.44
C THR A 2 -1.87 -11.41 -1.24
N THR A 3 -0.83 -11.53 -2.04
CA THR A 3 0.29 -10.58 -2.01
C THR A 3 0.31 -9.80 -3.31
N LEU A 4 0.54 -8.51 -3.19
CA LEU A 4 0.62 -7.60 -4.33
C LEU A 4 1.94 -6.84 -4.25
N SER A 5 2.55 -6.57 -5.39
CA SER A 5 3.80 -5.81 -5.40
C SER A 5 3.73 -4.69 -6.43
N CYS A 6 4.43 -3.60 -6.14
CA CYS A 6 4.50 -2.44 -7.01
C CYS A 6 5.77 -1.66 -6.68
N GLN A 7 6.58 -1.36 -7.68
CA GLN A 7 7.80 -0.57 -7.52
C GLN A 7 8.75 -1.13 -6.45
N GLY A 8 8.79 -2.44 -6.29
CA GLY A 8 9.63 -3.11 -5.29
C GLY A 8 8.98 -3.23 -3.92
N TYR A 9 7.88 -2.57 -3.68
CA TYR A 9 7.13 -2.69 -2.41
C TYR A 9 6.20 -3.89 -2.50
N GLN A 10 6.04 -4.58 -1.38
CA GLN A 10 5.15 -5.73 -1.27
C GLN A 10 4.07 -5.44 -0.25
N ALA A 11 2.86 -5.89 -0.55
CA ALA A 11 1.72 -5.70 0.34
C ALA A 11 0.96 -7.00 0.50
N THR A 12 0.43 -7.21 1.69
CA THR A 12 -0.51 -8.31 1.94
C THR A 12 -1.93 -7.77 1.85
N ILE A 13 -2.81 -8.56 1.25
CA ILE A 13 -4.19 -8.15 1.01
C ILE A 13 -5.11 -9.04 1.83
N THR A 14 -6.04 -8.43 2.54
CA THR A 14 -7.06 -9.12 3.32
C THR A 14 -8.43 -8.58 2.92
N TYR A 15 -9.39 -9.47 2.72
CA TYR A 15 -10.75 -9.06 2.40
C TYR A 15 -11.57 -8.94 3.68
N ASP A 16 -12.22 -7.80 3.84
CA ASP A 16 -13.14 -7.55 4.95
C ASP A 16 -14.57 -7.71 4.43
N ALA A 17 -15.18 -8.83 4.75
CA ALA A 17 -16.53 -9.15 4.28
C ALA A 17 -17.58 -8.24 4.88
N ASP A 18 -17.37 -7.76 6.10
CA ASP A 18 -18.32 -6.87 6.76
C ASP A 18 -18.42 -5.51 6.07
N ALA A 19 -17.27 -5.01 5.62
CA ALA A 19 -17.21 -3.72 4.95
C ALA A 19 -17.24 -3.83 3.43
N ASN A 20 -17.17 -5.04 2.87
CA ASN A 20 -17.02 -5.29 1.43
C ASN A 20 -15.82 -4.54 0.86
N LEU A 21 -14.71 -4.58 1.58
CA LEU A 21 -13.49 -3.90 1.18
C LEU A 21 -12.30 -4.83 1.25
N PHE A 22 -11.36 -4.61 0.34
CA PHE A 22 -10.04 -5.22 0.43
C PHE A 22 -9.11 -4.25 1.16
N HIS A 23 -8.39 -4.75 2.14
CA HIS A 23 -7.39 -3.98 2.86
C HIS A 23 -6.01 -4.46 2.50
N GLY A 24 -5.11 -3.54 2.21
CA GLY A 24 -3.73 -3.86 1.93
C GLY A 24 -2.82 -3.18 2.94
N GLU A 25 -1.73 -3.86 3.26
CA GLU A 25 -0.69 -3.31 4.13
C GLU A 25 0.66 -3.60 3.50
N VAL A 26 1.46 -2.56 3.32
CA VAL A 26 2.82 -2.72 2.79
C VAL A 26 3.69 -3.29 3.89
N VAL A 27 4.42 -4.38 3.56
CA VAL A 27 5.26 -5.10 4.51
C VAL A 27 6.73 -4.74 4.31
N ASN A 28 7.55 -5.10 5.27
CA ASN A 28 9.01 -4.90 5.24
C ASN A 28 9.43 -3.43 5.28
N LEU A 29 8.58 -2.57 5.83
CA LEU A 29 8.89 -1.17 6.05
C LEU A 29 8.75 -0.83 7.51
N ARG A 30 9.52 0.16 7.97
CA ARG A 30 9.35 0.69 9.32
C ARG A 30 8.09 1.53 9.42
N ASP A 31 7.78 2.25 8.36
CA ASP A 31 6.58 3.06 8.29
C ASP A 31 5.40 2.17 7.87
N VAL A 32 4.24 2.46 8.40
CA VAL A 32 3.03 1.72 8.04
C VAL A 32 2.35 2.41 6.86
N ILE A 33 2.16 1.67 5.78
CA ILE A 33 1.44 2.15 4.62
C ILE A 33 0.26 1.20 4.41
N THR A 34 -0.94 1.74 4.47
CA THR A 34 -2.16 0.95 4.25
C THR A 34 -2.97 1.56 3.12
N PHE A 35 -3.74 0.71 2.48
CA PHE A 35 -4.64 1.15 1.41
C PHE A 35 -5.86 0.24 1.40
N GLN A 36 -6.89 0.66 0.69
CA GLN A 36 -8.09 -0.16 0.57
C GLN A 36 -8.71 0.06 -0.81
N ALA A 37 -9.47 -0.94 -1.26
CA ALA A 37 -10.15 -0.89 -2.54
C ALA A 37 -11.41 -1.73 -2.45
N ARG A 38 -12.38 -1.40 -3.30
CA ARG A 38 -13.66 -2.12 -3.33
C ARG A 38 -13.62 -3.36 -4.20
N SER A 39 -12.62 -3.46 -5.08
CA SER A 39 -12.48 -4.61 -5.96
C SER A 39 -11.02 -5.00 -6.09
N GLU A 40 -10.76 -6.24 -6.47
CA GLU A 40 -9.40 -6.70 -6.71
C GLU A 40 -8.74 -5.92 -7.84
N ALA A 41 -9.51 -5.55 -8.86
CA ALA A 41 -8.97 -4.82 -10.00
C ALA A 41 -8.43 -3.45 -9.62
N ASP A 42 -8.96 -2.85 -8.55
CA ASP A 42 -8.54 -1.53 -8.10
C ASP A 42 -7.35 -1.57 -7.15
N LEU A 43 -6.98 -2.75 -6.64
CA LEU A 43 -5.89 -2.88 -5.68
C LEU A 43 -4.55 -2.37 -6.21
N PRO A 44 -4.12 -2.72 -7.43
CA PRO A 44 -2.84 -2.20 -7.93
C PRO A 44 -2.79 -0.68 -7.99
N THR A 45 -3.88 -0.06 -8.40
CA THR A 45 -3.97 1.41 -8.46
C THR A 45 -3.92 2.00 -7.05
N ALA A 46 -4.65 1.42 -6.12
CA ALA A 46 -4.67 1.90 -4.73
C ALA A 46 -3.28 1.79 -4.10
N LEU A 47 -2.57 0.68 -4.35
CA LEU A 47 -1.21 0.51 -3.85
C LEU A 47 -0.27 1.55 -4.45
N ALA A 48 -0.32 1.76 -5.76
CA ALA A 48 0.54 2.71 -6.42
C ALA A 48 0.32 4.13 -5.90
N GLU A 49 -0.93 4.52 -5.71
CA GLU A 49 -1.26 5.83 -5.15
C GLU A 49 -0.73 5.99 -3.73
N SER A 50 -0.86 4.95 -2.92
CA SER A 50 -0.36 4.98 -1.54
C SER A 50 1.15 5.12 -1.50
N ILE A 51 1.86 4.45 -2.38
CA ILE A 51 3.31 4.55 -2.47
C ILE A 51 3.72 5.96 -2.90
N GLU A 52 3.03 6.53 -3.87
CA GLU A 52 3.33 7.90 -4.32
C GLU A 52 3.09 8.91 -3.21
N ASP A 53 2.00 8.76 -2.44
CA ASP A 53 1.72 9.62 -1.30
C ASP A 53 2.81 9.50 -0.25
N TYR A 54 3.27 8.28 0.03
CA TYR A 54 4.34 8.05 0.98
C TYR A 54 5.63 8.74 0.54
N ARG A 55 5.98 8.60 -0.74
CA ARG A 55 7.18 9.26 -1.28
C ARG A 55 7.09 10.77 -1.20
N ALA A 56 5.93 11.32 -1.54
CA ALA A 56 5.70 12.76 -1.46
C ALA A 56 5.81 13.26 -0.02
N PHE A 57 5.25 12.51 0.91
CA PHE A 57 5.34 12.84 2.34
C PHE A 57 6.79 12.84 2.81
N CYS A 58 7.56 11.83 2.44
CA CYS A 58 8.96 11.75 2.83
C CYS A 58 9.78 12.89 2.22
N LYS A 59 9.52 13.22 0.97
CA LYS A 59 10.22 14.33 0.30
C LYS A 59 9.91 15.67 0.95
N ALA A 60 8.65 15.90 1.29
CA ALA A 60 8.24 17.14 1.95
C ALA A 60 8.87 17.28 3.33
N GLY A 61 9.08 16.17 4.03
CA GLY A 61 9.72 16.16 5.33
C GLY A 61 11.24 16.12 5.29
N GLY A 62 11.85 16.15 4.10
CA GLY A 62 13.30 16.08 3.96
C GLY A 62 13.89 14.70 4.26
N LYS A 63 13.07 13.67 4.18
CA LYS A 63 13.42 12.30 4.54
C LYS A 63 13.37 11.43 3.28
N ALA A 64 14.35 10.55 3.11
CA ALA A 64 14.35 9.63 1.99
C ALA A 64 13.28 8.55 2.17
N PRO A 65 12.54 8.18 1.12
CA PRO A 65 11.59 7.08 1.22
C PRO A 65 12.30 5.78 1.54
N GLN A 66 11.72 5.00 2.44
CA GLN A 66 12.24 3.70 2.75
C GLN A 66 11.93 2.74 1.60
N GLN A 67 12.90 1.90 1.25
CA GLN A 67 12.70 0.88 0.23
C GLN A 67 12.87 -0.50 0.84
N PRO A 68 12.11 -1.48 0.36
CA PRO A 68 12.20 -2.86 0.86
C PRO A 68 13.52 -3.52 0.49
#